data_5c7d9374ec082116ab73946d7b4ee187
#
_entry.id   5c7d9374ec082116ab73946d7b4ee187
#
_cell.length_a   1.000
_cell.length_b   1.000
_cell.length_c   1.000
_cell.angle_alpha   90.00
_cell.angle_beta   90.00
_cell.angle_gamma   90.00
#
_symmetry.space_group_name_H-M   'P 1'
#
loop_
_entity.id
_entity.type
_entity.pdbx_description
1 polymer ?
#
loop_
_entity_poly.entity_id
_entity_poly.type
_entity_poly.pdbx_seq_one_letter_code
_entity_poly.pdbx_strand_id
1 'polypeptide(L)'
;MKIAIITDIHSNIFALEAVLKDIENKNIEKIYCLGDLVGYGPFPNEVINLIKEKNIPTVQGNYDQSVGEELFACGCDYKDDKLMAMGTKSLYWSQENTTGENKKWLRELPEKIVFEVEGQKILLVHGSPRKNNEYLYEDSKELEEIADIIDVDIMICGHTHKPFHKQVKGIHMINAGSAGKPKHGNPNATYMIIDVDSDDLKTQIIEVTYDYEKMAKAIEDSEIPTEFAEKIRKGIS
;
A
#
# COMPACT_ATOMS: atom_id res chain seq x y z
N MET A 1 -3.32 15.23 16.30
CA MET A 1 -1.99 14.96 15.68
C MET A 1 -2.16 14.50 14.24
N LYS A 2 -1.36 15.07 13.28
CA LYS A 2 -1.40 14.63 11.85
C LYS A 2 -0.41 13.53 11.55
N ILE A 3 -0.89 12.49 10.86
CA ILE A 3 -0.10 11.33 10.43
C ILE A 3 -0.38 11.08 8.95
N ALA A 4 0.65 10.84 8.15
CA ALA A 4 0.51 10.40 6.76
C ALA A 4 0.58 8.88 6.68
N ILE A 5 -0.34 8.29 5.93
CA ILE A 5 -0.40 6.85 5.66
C ILE A 5 -0.22 6.63 4.16
N ILE A 6 0.84 5.92 3.80
CA ILE A 6 1.14 5.49 2.43
C ILE A 6 0.97 3.98 2.32
N THR A 7 0.63 3.48 1.15
CA THR A 7 0.43 2.03 0.91
C THR A 7 0.49 1.70 -0.57
N ASP A 8 0.71 0.42 -0.89
CA ASP A 8 0.59 -0.11 -2.25
C ASP A 8 1.43 0.70 -3.26
N ILE A 9 2.73 0.78 -2.98
CA ILE A 9 3.72 1.57 -3.75
C ILE A 9 4.10 0.85 -5.03
N HIS A 10 4.18 -0.51 -4.99
CA HIS A 10 4.37 -1.36 -6.15
C HIS A 10 5.54 -0.95 -7.04
N SER A 11 6.72 -0.81 -6.44
CA SER A 11 7.97 -0.47 -7.15
C SER A 11 7.88 0.82 -8.00
N ASN A 12 6.96 1.74 -7.64
CA ASN A 12 6.79 3.03 -8.32
C ASN A 12 7.56 4.13 -7.57
N ILE A 13 8.86 4.21 -7.85
CA ILE A 13 9.75 5.18 -7.17
C ILE A 13 9.33 6.63 -7.43
N PHE A 14 8.85 6.95 -8.66
CA PHE A 14 8.45 8.32 -9.01
C PHE A 14 7.23 8.78 -8.22
N ALA A 15 6.27 7.88 -7.98
CA ALA A 15 5.10 8.17 -7.15
C ALA A 15 5.52 8.33 -5.69
N LEU A 16 6.38 7.45 -5.17
CA LEU A 16 6.85 7.52 -3.78
C LEU A 16 7.61 8.83 -3.50
N GLU A 17 8.53 9.21 -4.38
CA GLU A 17 9.28 10.47 -4.25
C GLU A 17 8.35 11.70 -4.24
N ALA A 18 7.36 11.72 -5.14
CA ALA A 18 6.39 12.82 -5.21
C ALA A 18 5.52 12.90 -3.94
N VAL A 19 5.04 11.75 -3.45
CA VAL A 19 4.25 11.67 -2.21
C VAL A 19 5.06 12.12 -1.01
N LEU A 20 6.29 11.64 -0.84
CA LEU A 20 7.15 12.02 0.29
C LEU A 20 7.46 13.52 0.27
N LYS A 21 7.70 14.10 -0.91
CA LYS A 21 7.92 15.55 -1.06
C LYS A 21 6.66 16.35 -0.69
N ASP A 22 5.47 15.88 -1.06
CA ASP A 22 4.22 16.56 -0.70
C ASP A 22 3.95 16.50 0.81
N ILE A 23 4.22 15.36 1.45
CA ILE A 23 4.14 15.17 2.90
C ILE A 23 5.10 16.12 3.64
N GLU A 24 6.35 16.24 3.16
CA GLU A 24 7.35 17.16 3.71
C GLU A 24 6.87 18.62 3.61
N ASN A 25 6.34 19.03 2.45
CA ASN A 25 5.80 20.38 2.23
C ASN A 25 4.60 20.70 3.15
N LYS A 26 3.88 19.68 3.62
CA LYS A 26 2.77 19.83 4.58
C LYS A 26 3.23 19.78 6.05
N ASN A 27 4.55 19.65 6.29
CA ASN A 27 5.15 19.53 7.62
C ASN A 27 4.55 18.40 8.46
N ILE A 28 4.28 17.24 7.84
CA ILE A 28 3.80 16.04 8.55
C ILE A 28 5.01 15.18 8.88
N GLU A 29 5.32 15.07 10.18
CA GLU A 29 6.52 14.38 10.66
C GLU A 29 6.36 12.87 10.80
N LYS A 30 5.11 12.38 11.05
CA LYS A 30 4.84 10.95 11.22
C LYS A 30 4.28 10.37 9.94
N ILE A 31 5.00 9.38 9.40
CA ILE A 31 4.62 8.63 8.21
C ILE A 31 4.62 7.14 8.56
N TYR A 32 3.60 6.40 8.12
CA TYR A 32 3.57 4.94 8.17
C TYR A 32 3.27 4.38 6.79
N CYS A 33 3.82 3.19 6.50
CA CYS A 33 3.55 2.47 5.27
C CYS A 33 2.82 1.16 5.57
N LEU A 34 1.76 0.87 4.80
CA LEU A 34 0.98 -0.35 4.98
C LEU A 34 1.42 -1.49 4.05
N GLY A 35 2.62 -1.42 3.50
CA GLY A 35 3.20 -2.51 2.69
C GLY A 35 2.88 -2.43 1.20
N ASP A 36 3.12 -3.56 0.53
CA ASP A 36 3.16 -3.70 -0.93
C ASP A 36 4.11 -2.68 -1.57
N LEU A 37 5.35 -2.72 -1.08
CA LEU A 37 6.45 -1.91 -1.59
C LEU A 37 6.85 -2.34 -3.00
N VAL A 38 6.76 -3.65 -3.27
CA VAL A 38 7.25 -4.30 -4.50
C VAL A 38 6.11 -4.81 -5.39
N GLY A 39 6.46 -5.37 -6.53
CA GLY A 39 5.50 -5.88 -7.53
C GLY A 39 5.09 -4.83 -8.57
N TYR A 40 4.68 -5.28 -9.73
CA TYR A 40 4.13 -4.52 -10.87
C TYR A 40 5.06 -3.49 -11.52
N GLY A 41 6.00 -2.91 -10.81
CA GLY A 41 6.91 -1.88 -11.31
C GLY A 41 8.39 -2.31 -11.30
N PRO A 42 9.28 -1.57 -12.00
CA PRO A 42 10.66 -1.99 -12.23
C PRO A 42 11.67 -1.47 -11.19
N PHE A 43 11.25 -0.83 -10.09
CA PHE A 43 12.16 -0.23 -9.11
C PHE A 43 11.99 -0.79 -7.68
N PRO A 44 12.05 -2.14 -7.47
CA PRO A 44 11.81 -2.71 -6.15
C PRO A 44 12.86 -2.28 -5.11
N ASN A 45 14.13 -2.26 -5.51
CA ASN A 45 15.21 -1.92 -4.58
C ASN A 45 15.24 -0.44 -4.23
N GLU A 46 14.98 0.42 -5.20
CA GLU A 46 14.93 1.87 -5.01
C GLU A 46 13.84 2.26 -4.01
N VAL A 47 12.65 1.67 -4.15
CA VAL A 47 11.51 1.88 -3.23
C VAL A 47 11.87 1.38 -1.83
N ILE A 48 12.35 0.14 -1.70
CA ILE A 48 12.74 -0.42 -0.40
C ILE A 48 13.82 0.43 0.26
N ASN A 49 14.86 0.81 -0.49
CA ASN A 49 15.98 1.58 0.04
C ASN A 49 15.53 2.98 0.49
N LEU A 50 14.63 3.63 -0.23
CA LEU A 50 14.09 4.94 0.16
C LEU A 50 13.24 4.84 1.44
N ILE A 51 12.41 3.81 1.59
CA ILE A 51 11.63 3.54 2.81
C ILE A 51 12.58 3.29 4.00
N LYS A 52 13.65 2.51 3.80
CA LYS A 52 14.68 2.24 4.82
C LYS A 52 15.43 3.54 5.20
N GLU A 53 15.86 4.32 4.21
CA GLU A 53 16.58 5.58 4.43
C GLU A 53 15.75 6.58 5.24
N LYS A 54 14.46 6.70 4.93
CA LYS A 54 13.53 7.58 5.64
C LYS A 54 13.06 7.00 6.98
N ASN A 55 13.48 5.77 7.35
CA ASN A 55 13.06 5.07 8.57
C ASN A 55 11.54 5.03 8.74
N ILE A 56 10.79 4.79 7.66
CA ILE A 56 9.33 4.74 7.69
C ILE A 56 8.87 3.39 8.25
N PRO A 57 8.19 3.34 9.42
CA PRO A 57 7.62 2.11 9.94
C PRO A 57 6.64 1.50 8.93
N THR A 58 6.85 0.22 8.60
CA THR A 58 6.14 -0.45 7.51
C THR A 58 5.60 -1.79 7.97
N VAL A 59 4.34 -2.11 7.65
CA VAL A 59 3.80 -3.47 7.77
C VAL A 59 4.05 -4.26 6.49
N GLN A 60 4.13 -5.57 6.60
CA GLN A 60 4.35 -6.46 5.46
C GLN A 60 3.09 -6.57 4.60
N GLY A 61 3.18 -6.21 3.31
CA GLY A 61 2.15 -6.50 2.32
C GLY A 61 2.26 -7.92 1.77
N ASN A 62 1.25 -8.38 1.04
CA ASN A 62 1.25 -9.73 0.44
C ASN A 62 2.31 -9.86 -0.67
N TYR A 63 2.61 -8.80 -1.43
CA TYR A 63 3.72 -8.81 -2.38
C TYR A 63 5.07 -8.77 -1.67
N ASP A 64 5.21 -8.04 -0.57
CA ASP A 64 6.44 -8.00 0.23
C ASP A 64 6.78 -9.38 0.78
N GLN A 65 5.78 -10.09 1.34
CA GLN A 65 5.92 -11.47 1.77
C GLN A 65 6.30 -12.37 0.61
N SER A 66 5.55 -12.30 -0.50
CA SER A 66 5.74 -13.23 -1.62
C SER A 66 7.07 -13.05 -2.32
N VAL A 67 7.60 -11.82 -2.41
CA VAL A 67 8.94 -11.56 -2.93
C VAL A 67 10.01 -11.95 -1.91
N GLY A 68 9.80 -11.59 -0.64
CA GLY A 68 10.72 -11.90 0.43
C GLY A 68 10.94 -13.40 0.63
N GLU A 69 9.87 -14.19 0.62
CA GLU A 69 9.87 -15.65 0.83
C GLU A 69 9.97 -16.46 -0.47
N GLU A 70 9.99 -15.80 -1.63
CA GLU A 70 10.02 -16.42 -2.97
C GLU A 70 8.84 -17.38 -3.21
N LEU A 71 7.62 -16.96 -2.81
CA LEU A 71 6.41 -17.75 -2.96
C LEU A 71 5.96 -17.81 -4.43
N PHE A 72 5.28 -18.91 -4.80
CA PHE A 72 4.77 -19.12 -6.16
C PHE A 72 3.59 -18.21 -6.55
N ALA A 73 2.91 -17.60 -5.57
CA ALA A 73 1.77 -16.71 -5.80
C ALA A 73 1.69 -15.63 -4.72
N CYS A 74 1.19 -14.43 -5.10
CA CYS A 74 0.95 -13.33 -4.16
C CYS A 74 -0.35 -13.47 -3.36
N GLY A 75 -1.17 -14.47 -3.65
CA GLY A 75 -2.50 -14.64 -3.05
C GLY A 75 -3.52 -13.57 -3.48
N CYS A 76 -3.26 -12.88 -4.60
CA CYS A 76 -4.19 -11.90 -5.16
C CYS A 76 -5.37 -12.57 -5.85
N ASP A 77 -6.56 -11.97 -5.73
CA ASP A 77 -7.79 -12.43 -6.38
C ASP A 77 -7.85 -11.94 -7.84
N TYR A 78 -7.24 -12.70 -8.75
CA TYR A 78 -7.31 -12.43 -10.19
C TYR A 78 -8.59 -13.03 -10.78
N LYS A 79 -9.36 -12.20 -11.47
CA LYS A 79 -10.68 -12.57 -12.02
C LYS A 79 -10.63 -13.44 -13.29
N ASP A 80 -9.48 -13.48 -13.97
CA ASP A 80 -9.28 -14.27 -15.19
C ASP A 80 -7.82 -14.74 -15.33
N ASP A 81 -7.63 -15.77 -16.17
CA ASP A 81 -6.33 -16.42 -16.39
C ASP A 81 -5.27 -15.47 -16.96
N LYS A 82 -5.68 -14.47 -17.79
CA LYS A 82 -4.75 -13.50 -18.35
C LYS A 82 -4.19 -12.60 -17.26
N LEU A 83 -5.04 -12.07 -16.39
CA LEU A 83 -4.62 -11.23 -15.26
C LEU A 83 -3.75 -12.02 -14.28
N MET A 84 -4.10 -13.30 -14.05
CA MET A 84 -3.29 -14.21 -13.23
C MET A 84 -1.90 -14.40 -13.83
N ALA A 85 -1.79 -14.70 -15.12
CA ALA A 85 -0.51 -14.88 -15.81
C ALA A 85 0.35 -13.60 -15.77
N MET A 86 -0.24 -12.44 -15.98
CA MET A 86 0.45 -11.15 -15.88
C MET A 86 0.95 -10.88 -14.45
N GLY A 87 0.11 -11.11 -13.45
CA GLY A 87 0.48 -10.93 -12.03
C GLY A 87 1.61 -11.88 -11.62
N THR A 88 1.53 -13.14 -12.04
CA THR A 88 2.57 -14.15 -11.81
C THR A 88 3.90 -13.75 -12.47
N LYS A 89 3.87 -13.29 -13.73
CA LYS A 89 5.07 -12.81 -14.41
C LYS A 89 5.70 -11.61 -13.68
N SER A 90 4.88 -10.67 -13.23
CA SER A 90 5.34 -9.52 -12.44
C SER A 90 5.94 -9.94 -11.10
N LEU A 91 5.35 -10.93 -10.42
CA LEU A 91 5.88 -11.46 -9.16
C LEU A 91 7.26 -12.08 -9.36
N TYR A 92 7.42 -12.97 -10.34
CA TYR A 92 8.71 -13.62 -10.60
C TYR A 92 9.77 -12.61 -11.02
N TRP A 93 9.42 -11.64 -11.87
CA TRP A 93 10.33 -10.56 -12.21
C TRP A 93 10.80 -9.80 -10.95
N SER A 94 9.87 -9.46 -10.05
CA SER A 94 10.21 -8.77 -8.81
C SER A 94 11.11 -9.63 -7.91
N GLN A 95 10.88 -10.94 -7.84
CA GLN A 95 11.75 -11.87 -7.10
C GLN A 95 13.15 -11.91 -7.70
N GLU A 96 13.30 -11.99 -9.01
CA GLU A 96 14.61 -12.06 -9.68
C GLU A 96 15.38 -10.73 -9.54
N ASN A 97 14.69 -9.59 -9.52
CA ASN A 97 15.30 -8.27 -9.53
C ASN A 97 15.40 -7.60 -8.14
N THR A 98 14.86 -8.21 -7.08
CA THR A 98 15.07 -7.74 -5.70
C THR A 98 16.31 -8.37 -5.11
N THR A 99 17.21 -7.55 -4.54
CA THR A 99 18.45 -8.05 -3.93
C THR A 99 18.17 -8.94 -2.73
N GLY A 100 19.10 -9.89 -2.45
CA GLY A 100 18.96 -10.79 -1.30
C GLY A 100 18.87 -10.08 0.05
N GLU A 101 19.55 -8.92 0.20
CA GLU A 101 19.45 -8.07 1.38
C GLU A 101 18.04 -7.50 1.53
N ASN A 102 17.48 -6.97 0.45
CA ASN A 102 16.14 -6.39 0.47
C ASN A 102 15.06 -7.47 0.64
N LYS A 103 15.20 -8.66 0.04
CA LYS A 103 14.32 -9.80 0.33
C LYS A 103 14.34 -10.19 1.80
N LYS A 104 15.54 -10.21 2.42
CA LYS A 104 15.66 -10.49 3.86
C LYS A 104 14.91 -9.44 4.67
N TRP A 105 15.08 -8.16 4.36
CA TRP A 105 14.39 -7.08 5.06
C TRP A 105 12.87 -7.16 4.90
N LEU A 106 12.35 -7.48 3.68
CA LEU A 106 10.93 -7.69 3.44
C LEU A 106 10.33 -8.81 4.32
N ARG A 107 11.08 -9.91 4.55
CA ARG A 107 10.66 -10.99 5.46
C ARG A 107 10.58 -10.59 6.93
N GLU A 108 11.38 -9.60 7.33
CA GLU A 108 11.47 -9.12 8.71
C GLU A 108 10.42 -8.04 9.03
N LEU A 109 9.66 -7.58 8.04
CA LEU A 109 8.57 -6.62 8.26
C LEU A 109 7.47 -7.22 9.15
N PRO A 110 6.93 -6.47 10.11
CA PRO A 110 5.83 -6.92 10.95
C PRO A 110 4.53 -7.04 10.16
N GLU A 111 3.70 -8.03 10.48
CA GLU A 111 2.36 -8.18 9.88
C GLU A 111 1.40 -7.06 10.29
N LYS A 112 1.62 -6.44 11.45
CA LYS A 112 0.80 -5.36 12.01
C LYS A 112 1.63 -4.43 12.87
N ILE A 113 1.20 -3.16 12.94
CA ILE A 113 1.73 -2.16 13.88
C ILE A 113 0.55 -1.66 14.72
N VAL A 114 0.73 -1.63 16.05
CA VAL A 114 -0.25 -1.07 16.98
C VAL A 114 0.44 0.04 17.77
N PHE A 115 -0.20 1.18 17.86
CA PHE A 115 0.29 2.30 18.65
C PHE A 115 -0.90 3.13 19.18
N GLU A 116 -0.62 4.03 20.10
CA GLU A 116 -1.60 4.95 20.67
C GLU A 116 -1.20 6.40 20.40
N VAL A 117 -2.17 7.22 20.07
CA VAL A 117 -2.00 8.65 19.88
C VAL A 117 -3.26 9.39 20.30
N GLU A 118 -3.13 10.46 21.10
CA GLU A 118 -4.24 11.25 21.64
C GLU A 118 -5.31 10.37 22.36
N GLY A 119 -4.88 9.27 23.00
CA GLY A 119 -5.78 8.31 23.67
C GLY A 119 -6.52 7.36 22.72
N GLN A 120 -6.30 7.43 21.42
CA GLN A 120 -6.86 6.54 20.41
C GLN A 120 -5.88 5.41 20.08
N LYS A 121 -6.32 4.17 20.17
CA LYS A 121 -5.55 2.97 19.81
C LYS A 121 -5.70 2.67 18.32
N ILE A 122 -4.60 2.66 17.61
CA ILE A 122 -4.56 2.51 16.15
C ILE A 122 -3.90 1.19 15.77
N LEU A 123 -4.55 0.43 14.88
CA LEU A 123 -4.03 -0.78 14.26
C LEU A 123 -3.77 -0.53 12.77
N LEU A 124 -2.55 -0.78 12.33
CA LEU A 124 -2.16 -0.78 10.94
C LEU A 124 -1.96 -2.21 10.46
N VAL A 125 -2.55 -2.55 9.33
CA VAL A 125 -2.42 -3.83 8.63
C VAL A 125 -2.34 -3.59 7.12
N HIS A 126 -1.90 -4.58 6.33
CA HIS A 126 -1.99 -4.46 4.87
C HIS A 126 -3.40 -4.78 4.37
N GLY A 127 -3.83 -6.03 4.45
CA GLY A 127 -5.20 -6.46 4.07
C GLY A 127 -6.15 -6.38 5.27
N SER A 128 -6.03 -7.32 6.20
CA SER A 128 -6.83 -7.37 7.41
C SER A 128 -6.03 -7.89 8.61
N PRO A 129 -6.57 -7.81 9.85
CA PRO A 129 -5.96 -8.46 11.03
C PRO A 129 -5.87 -9.98 10.94
N ARG A 130 -6.63 -10.61 10.03
CA ARG A 130 -6.70 -12.06 9.82
C ARG A 130 -5.71 -12.54 8.76
N LYS A 131 -5.53 -11.75 7.67
CA LYS A 131 -4.68 -12.09 6.53
C LYS A 131 -4.20 -10.84 5.81
N ASN A 132 -2.95 -10.81 5.40
CA ASN A 132 -2.37 -9.68 4.64
C ASN A 132 -2.93 -9.54 3.21
N ASN A 133 -3.57 -10.56 2.66
CA ASN A 133 -4.20 -10.56 1.33
C ASN A 133 -5.73 -10.59 1.36
N GLU A 134 -6.36 -10.27 2.48
CA GLU A 134 -7.82 -10.18 2.56
C GLU A 134 -8.32 -8.83 2.02
N TYR A 135 -9.26 -8.89 1.08
CA TYR A 135 -9.84 -7.69 0.46
C TYR A 135 -10.96 -7.13 1.33
N LEU A 136 -10.77 -5.92 1.85
CA LEU A 136 -11.78 -5.19 2.60
C LEU A 136 -12.26 -3.98 1.79
N TYR A 137 -13.49 -4.04 1.32
CA TYR A 137 -14.17 -2.92 0.66
C TYR A 137 -15.13 -2.23 1.63
N GLU A 138 -15.52 -0.99 1.32
CA GLU A 138 -16.42 -0.19 2.18
C GLU A 138 -17.76 -0.89 2.47
N ASP A 139 -18.26 -1.69 1.54
CA ASP A 139 -19.52 -2.44 1.62
C ASP A 139 -19.33 -3.91 2.04
N SER A 140 -18.11 -4.33 2.37
CA SER A 140 -17.81 -5.70 2.80
C SER A 140 -18.46 -6.04 4.13
N LYS A 141 -19.06 -7.23 4.22
CA LYS A 141 -19.57 -7.80 5.48
C LYS A 141 -18.46 -8.14 6.46
N GLU A 142 -17.29 -8.46 5.94
CA GLU A 142 -16.07 -8.78 6.69
C GLU A 142 -15.68 -7.66 7.65
N LEU A 143 -16.03 -6.39 7.37
CA LEU A 143 -15.77 -5.27 8.27
C LEU A 143 -16.48 -5.45 9.63
N GLU A 144 -17.71 -5.99 9.63
CA GLU A 144 -18.44 -6.26 10.88
C GLU A 144 -17.80 -7.41 11.67
N GLU A 145 -17.37 -8.46 10.97
CA GLU A 145 -16.69 -9.61 11.60
C GLU A 145 -15.33 -9.18 12.19
N ILE A 146 -14.59 -8.31 11.50
CA ILE A 146 -13.33 -7.78 12.00
C ILE A 146 -13.55 -6.89 13.21
N ALA A 147 -14.60 -6.05 13.21
CA ALA A 147 -14.94 -5.23 14.36
C ALA A 147 -15.23 -6.05 15.62
N ASP A 148 -15.72 -7.29 15.48
CA ASP A 148 -16.00 -8.19 16.62
C ASP A 148 -14.73 -8.80 17.23
N ILE A 149 -13.61 -8.80 16.53
CA ILE A 149 -12.38 -9.50 16.96
C ILE A 149 -11.21 -8.57 17.29
N ILE A 150 -11.32 -7.26 17.02
CA ILE A 150 -10.28 -6.28 17.33
C ILE A 150 -10.71 -5.39 18.50
N ASP A 151 -9.72 -4.98 19.29
CA ASP A 151 -9.89 -4.05 20.42
C ASP A 151 -9.03 -2.80 20.14
N VAL A 152 -9.52 -1.95 19.22
CA VAL A 152 -8.88 -0.69 18.82
C VAL A 152 -9.95 0.34 18.43
N ASP A 153 -9.59 1.61 18.43
CA ASP A 153 -10.48 2.70 18.01
C ASP A 153 -10.43 2.93 16.51
N ILE A 154 -9.25 2.71 15.91
CA ILE A 154 -8.99 2.96 14.49
C ILE A 154 -8.23 1.77 13.90
N MET A 155 -8.74 1.21 12.79
CA MET A 155 -8.02 0.26 11.94
C MET A 155 -7.77 0.87 10.56
N ILE A 156 -6.53 0.80 10.07
CA ILE A 156 -6.16 1.31 8.76
C ILE A 156 -5.55 0.19 7.93
N CYS A 157 -6.05 0.02 6.70
CA CYS A 157 -5.60 -1.00 5.75
C CYS A 157 -5.31 -0.40 4.36
N GLY A 158 -4.79 -1.23 3.46
CA GLY A 158 -4.51 -0.96 2.04
C GLY A 158 -5.09 -2.02 1.12
N HIS A 159 -4.24 -2.67 0.31
CA HIS A 159 -4.46 -3.84 -0.52
C HIS A 159 -5.50 -3.69 -1.66
N THR A 160 -6.67 -3.12 -1.39
CA THR A 160 -7.70 -2.94 -2.43
C THR A 160 -7.39 -1.80 -3.39
N HIS A 161 -6.54 -0.84 -3.00
CA HIS A 161 -6.25 0.43 -3.67
C HIS A 161 -7.48 1.35 -3.81
N LYS A 162 -8.52 1.12 -3.03
CA LYS A 162 -9.76 1.89 -3.05
C LYS A 162 -9.95 2.53 -1.68
N PRO A 163 -9.72 3.85 -1.57
CA PRO A 163 -9.81 4.53 -0.30
C PRO A 163 -11.25 4.60 0.21
N PHE A 164 -11.43 4.40 1.50
CA PHE A 164 -12.69 4.64 2.21
C PHE A 164 -12.45 4.98 3.68
N HIS A 165 -13.45 5.57 4.32
CA HIS A 165 -13.53 5.72 5.76
C HIS A 165 -14.97 5.43 6.21
N LYS A 166 -15.14 4.41 7.02
CA LYS A 166 -16.44 3.96 7.54
C LYS A 166 -16.33 3.65 9.02
N GLN A 167 -17.35 4.03 9.79
CA GLN A 167 -17.43 3.61 11.19
C GLN A 167 -18.28 2.35 11.30
N VAL A 168 -17.74 1.32 11.94
CA VAL A 168 -18.39 0.03 12.15
C VAL A 168 -18.29 -0.35 13.65
N LYS A 169 -19.42 -0.50 14.32
CA LYS A 169 -19.50 -0.82 15.76
C LYS A 169 -18.63 0.11 16.65
N GLY A 170 -18.55 1.38 16.28
CA GLY A 170 -17.75 2.38 17.00
C GLY A 170 -16.29 2.48 16.56
N ILE A 171 -15.78 1.53 15.75
CA ILE A 171 -14.41 1.49 15.26
C ILE A 171 -14.34 2.21 13.92
N HIS A 172 -13.35 3.07 13.73
CA HIS A 172 -13.04 3.69 12.44
C HIS A 172 -12.26 2.72 11.55
N MET A 173 -12.89 2.24 10.46
CA MET A 173 -12.31 1.37 9.44
C MET A 173 -11.90 2.23 8.24
N ILE A 174 -10.61 2.22 7.88
CA ILE A 174 -10.05 3.13 6.88
C ILE A 174 -9.22 2.34 5.89
N ASN A 175 -9.39 2.62 4.59
CA ASN A 175 -8.45 2.19 3.56
C ASN A 175 -7.71 3.42 3.00
N ALA A 176 -6.38 3.35 2.94
CA ALA A 176 -5.54 4.50 2.57
C ALA A 176 -5.34 4.68 1.05
N GLY A 177 -5.94 3.84 0.22
CA GLY A 177 -5.81 3.91 -1.24
C GLY A 177 -4.55 3.25 -1.78
N SER A 178 -3.82 3.89 -2.68
CA SER A 178 -2.55 3.40 -3.23
C SER A 178 -1.69 4.54 -3.75
N ALA A 179 -0.43 4.57 -3.32
CA ALA A 179 0.53 5.55 -3.82
C ALA A 179 1.01 5.22 -5.24
N GLY A 180 1.32 3.95 -5.51
CA GLY A 180 2.01 3.57 -6.74
C GLY A 180 1.13 3.00 -7.85
N LYS A 181 -0.07 2.49 -7.52
CA LYS A 181 -0.96 1.81 -8.47
C LYS A 181 -2.43 2.09 -8.17
N PRO A 182 -2.86 3.36 -8.23
CA PRO A 182 -4.25 3.74 -7.95
C PRO A 182 -5.24 3.06 -8.90
N LYS A 183 -6.48 2.86 -8.42
CA LYS A 183 -7.57 2.20 -9.18
C LYS A 183 -8.84 3.05 -9.22
N HIS A 184 -8.71 4.38 -9.18
CA HIS A 184 -9.83 5.32 -9.12
C HIS A 184 -10.07 6.10 -10.43
N GLY A 185 -9.37 5.71 -11.52
CA GLY A 185 -9.55 6.31 -12.86
C GLY A 185 -8.68 7.55 -13.10
N ASN A 186 -7.73 7.83 -12.19
CA ASN A 186 -6.78 8.92 -12.30
C ASN A 186 -5.35 8.35 -12.04
N PRO A 187 -4.34 8.67 -12.86
CA PRO A 187 -2.97 8.19 -12.66
C PRO A 187 -2.26 8.80 -11.43
N ASN A 188 -2.80 9.84 -10.82
CA ASN A 188 -2.18 10.50 -9.68
C ASN A 188 -1.98 9.52 -8.51
N ALA A 189 -0.83 9.61 -7.85
CA ALA A 189 -0.57 8.90 -6.61
C ALA A 189 -1.53 9.35 -5.51
N THR A 190 -1.91 8.46 -4.61
CA THR A 190 -2.72 8.83 -3.45
C THR A 190 -2.07 8.41 -2.14
N TYR A 191 -2.26 9.22 -1.11
CA TYR A 191 -1.98 8.86 0.26
C TYR A 191 -3.04 9.47 1.18
N MET A 192 -3.13 9.01 2.42
CA MET A 192 -4.10 9.52 3.38
C MET A 192 -3.42 10.33 4.48
N ILE A 193 -4.01 11.46 4.85
CA ILE A 193 -3.72 12.16 6.09
C ILE A 193 -4.84 11.80 7.08
N ILE A 194 -4.45 11.34 8.26
CA ILE A 194 -5.32 11.25 9.42
C ILE A 194 -4.95 12.35 10.40
N ASP A 195 -5.93 13.09 10.89
CA ASP A 195 -5.76 14.08 11.95
C ASP A 195 -6.53 13.57 13.17
N VAL A 196 -5.77 13.07 14.14
CA VAL A 196 -6.29 12.39 15.34
C VAL A 196 -6.32 13.40 16.48
N ASP A 197 -7.48 13.53 17.12
CA ASP A 197 -7.67 14.26 18.37
C ASP A 197 -8.36 13.32 19.35
N SER A 198 -8.39 13.67 20.66
CA SER A 198 -8.99 12.84 21.72
C SER A 198 -10.44 12.43 21.43
N ASP A 199 -11.20 13.30 20.78
CA ASP A 199 -12.65 13.13 20.56
C ASP A 199 -13.05 13.16 19.07
N ASP A 200 -12.08 13.31 18.12
CA ASP A 200 -12.38 13.47 16.70
C ASP A 200 -11.31 12.83 15.82
N LEU A 201 -11.73 12.25 14.71
CA LEU A 201 -10.85 11.72 13.68
C LEU A 201 -11.25 12.30 12.31
N LYS A 202 -10.34 13.05 11.70
CA LYS A 202 -10.50 13.52 10.32
C LYS A 202 -9.58 12.78 9.39
N THR A 203 -10.11 12.37 8.25
CA THR A 203 -9.35 11.73 7.19
C THR A 203 -9.40 12.56 5.92
N GLN A 204 -8.29 12.62 5.20
CA GLN A 204 -8.22 13.28 3.92
C GLN A 204 -7.38 12.46 2.96
N ILE A 205 -7.96 12.06 1.83
CA ILE A 205 -7.21 11.51 0.70
C ILE A 205 -6.56 12.67 -0.05
N ILE A 206 -5.25 12.56 -0.24
CA ILE A 206 -4.45 13.52 -1.00
C ILE A 206 -4.07 12.87 -2.32
N GLU A 207 -4.37 13.55 -3.42
CA GLU A 207 -3.89 13.20 -4.75
C GLU A 207 -2.62 14.01 -5.06
N VAL A 208 -1.59 13.32 -5.56
CA VAL A 208 -0.30 13.93 -5.89
C VAL A 208 0.04 13.58 -7.35
N THR A 209 0.28 14.60 -8.14
CA THR A 209 0.77 14.43 -9.52
C THR A 209 2.23 14.01 -9.50
N TYR A 210 2.56 13.04 -10.35
CA TYR A 210 3.94 12.60 -10.58
C TYR A 210 4.14 12.28 -12.07
N ASP A 211 5.35 12.00 -12.49
CA ASP A 211 5.65 11.62 -13.86
C ASP A 211 5.26 10.16 -14.13
N TYR A 212 3.95 9.91 -14.27
CA TYR A 212 3.42 8.58 -14.56
C TYR A 212 3.81 8.09 -15.97
N GLU A 213 4.09 8.97 -16.93
CA GLU A 213 4.60 8.58 -18.25
C GLU A 213 6.02 8.00 -18.14
N LYS A 214 6.87 8.58 -17.30
CA LYS A 214 8.20 8.04 -17.01
C LYS A 214 8.11 6.65 -16.37
N MET A 215 7.16 6.45 -15.46
CA MET A 215 6.89 5.14 -14.85
C MET A 215 6.38 4.13 -15.90
N ALA A 216 5.41 4.52 -16.70
CA ALA A 216 4.86 3.67 -17.77
C ALA A 216 5.95 3.27 -18.77
N LYS A 217 6.80 4.24 -19.20
CA LYS A 217 7.93 3.96 -20.06
C LYS A 217 8.95 3.00 -19.45
N ALA A 218 9.24 3.15 -18.17
CA ALA A 218 10.14 2.23 -17.46
C ALA A 218 9.59 0.79 -17.40
N ILE A 219 8.26 0.63 -17.26
CA ILE A 219 7.61 -0.69 -17.36
C ILE A 219 7.77 -1.26 -18.79
N GLU A 220 7.52 -0.46 -19.83
CA GLU A 220 7.65 -0.86 -21.23
C GLU A 220 9.08 -1.27 -21.60
N ASP A 221 10.08 -0.63 -20.99
CA ASP A 221 11.51 -0.91 -21.21
C ASP A 221 12.02 -2.12 -20.38
N SER A 222 11.16 -2.68 -19.50
CA SER A 222 11.46 -3.86 -18.68
C SER A 222 10.84 -5.14 -19.25
N GLU A 223 11.09 -6.28 -18.59
CA GLU A 223 10.43 -7.57 -18.91
C GLU A 223 9.07 -7.75 -18.21
N ILE A 224 8.60 -6.75 -17.48
CA ILE A 224 7.28 -6.72 -16.86
C ILE A 224 6.22 -6.61 -17.96
N PRO A 225 5.03 -7.26 -17.82
CA PRO A 225 3.96 -7.12 -18.81
C PRO A 225 3.61 -5.65 -19.10
N THR A 226 3.70 -5.25 -20.38
CA THR A 226 3.50 -3.86 -20.82
C THR A 226 2.09 -3.33 -20.57
N GLU A 227 1.11 -4.22 -20.38
CA GLU A 227 -0.24 -3.85 -20.00
C GLU A 227 -0.30 -3.09 -18.65
N PHE A 228 0.68 -3.29 -17.77
CA PHE A 228 0.77 -2.50 -16.53
C PHE A 228 1.12 -1.03 -16.79
N ALA A 229 1.85 -0.71 -17.87
CA ALA A 229 2.09 0.68 -18.27
C ALA A 229 0.78 1.39 -18.62
N GLU A 230 -0.10 0.74 -19.39
CA GLU A 230 -1.42 1.28 -19.72
C GLU A 230 -2.32 1.47 -18.46
N LYS A 231 -2.21 0.54 -17.50
CA LYS A 231 -2.94 0.65 -16.24
C LYS A 231 -2.46 1.84 -15.41
N ILE A 232 -1.15 2.10 -15.38
CA ILE A 232 -0.57 3.28 -14.72
C ILE A 232 -1.09 4.55 -15.39
N ARG A 233 -1.03 4.68 -16.73
CA ARG A 233 -1.52 5.85 -17.47
C ARG A 233 -2.99 6.18 -17.19
N LYS A 234 -3.79 5.15 -16.94
CA LYS A 234 -5.25 5.29 -16.76
C LYS A 234 -5.68 5.30 -15.30
N GLY A 235 -4.81 4.93 -14.37
CA GLY A 235 -5.18 4.74 -12.95
C GLY A 235 -6.25 3.67 -12.75
N ILE A 236 -6.13 2.51 -13.43
CA ILE A 236 -7.12 1.42 -13.41
C ILE A 236 -6.51 0.07 -13.00
N SER A 237 -7.40 -0.90 -12.74
CA SER A 237 -7.03 -2.29 -12.38
C SER A 237 -6.56 -3.09 -13.57
#